data_92c5b1de23b56d75ff70ab3c7b413b1a
#
_entry.id   92c5b1de23b56d75ff70ab3c7b413b1a
#
_cell.length_a   1.000
_cell.length_b   1.000
_cell.length_c   1.000
_cell.angle_alpha   90.00
_cell.angle_beta   90.00
_cell.angle_gamma   90.00
#
_symmetry.space_group_name_H-M   'P 1'
#
loop_
_entity.id
_entity.type
_entity.pdbx_description
1 polymer ?
#
loop_
_entity_poly.entity_id
_entity_poly.type
_entity_poly.pdbx_seq_one_letter_code
_entity_poly.pdbx_strand_id
1 'polypeptide(L)'
;LSNFYGGGIWYKELTQIIITLPNLKGMLYKSRRRLTEIEAKNKIHSPSPTFNCVGPGAVGTGSLAGMRVLNFLKNKINIWPFNNSILQKKSVAVEIFPTYYFRYAGVKPEKNIGYALDKINQALSHYGCNSLPKDITIGGPDQDDADAIVSAAAMRYFSNNRNCWNVPKVSKKEGWIFGVY
;
A
#
# COMPACT_ATOMS: atom_id res chain seq x y z
N LEU A 1 -3.76 -9.03 21.32
CA LEU A 1 -3.16 -8.38 20.13
C LEU A 1 -2.61 -9.39 19.13
N SER A 2 -2.17 -10.59 19.60
CA SER A 2 -1.56 -11.63 18.78
C SER A 2 -2.54 -12.38 17.85
N ASN A 3 -3.82 -12.40 18.15
CA ASN A 3 -4.80 -13.24 17.45
C ASN A 3 -5.54 -12.54 16.29
N PHE A 4 -5.31 -11.25 16.09
CA PHE A 4 -6.08 -10.49 15.09
C PHE A 4 -5.33 -10.25 13.79
N TYR A 5 -4.03 -10.23 13.86
CA TYR A 5 -3.20 -10.09 12.67
C TYR A 5 -2.51 -11.40 12.41
N GLY A 6 -2.81 -12.02 11.31
CA GLY A 6 -1.87 -12.94 10.72
C GLY A 6 -0.46 -12.32 10.69
N GLY A 7 -0.36 -10.98 10.63
CA GLY A 7 0.84 -10.22 10.86
C GLY A 7 1.41 -10.26 12.28
N GLY A 8 0.61 -10.44 13.33
CA GLY A 8 1.13 -10.52 14.70
C GLY A 8 1.85 -11.83 14.99
N ILE A 9 1.32 -12.92 14.49
CA ILE A 9 1.99 -14.23 14.52
C ILE A 9 3.21 -14.18 13.62
N TRP A 10 3.08 -13.59 12.46
CA TRP A 10 4.10 -13.44 11.45
C TRP A 10 5.26 -12.53 11.91
N TYR A 11 4.98 -11.41 12.57
CA TYR A 11 5.99 -10.57 13.19
C TYR A 11 6.71 -11.27 14.33
N LYS A 12 5.97 -12.01 15.16
CA LYS A 12 6.54 -12.74 16.29
C LYS A 12 7.42 -13.90 15.82
N GLU A 13 6.95 -14.66 14.84
CA GLU A 13 7.70 -15.76 14.25
C GLU A 13 8.92 -15.27 13.46
N LEU A 14 8.78 -14.23 12.63
CA LEU A 14 9.91 -13.65 11.90
C LEU A 14 10.92 -12.97 12.83
N THR A 15 10.46 -12.24 13.85
CA THR A 15 11.36 -11.63 14.82
C THR A 15 12.08 -12.69 15.61
N GLN A 16 11.40 -13.76 16.01
CA GLN A 16 12.01 -14.90 16.70
C GLN A 16 12.98 -15.66 15.81
N ILE A 17 12.64 -15.90 14.55
CA ILE A 17 13.52 -16.52 13.55
C ILE A 17 14.75 -15.65 13.27
N ILE A 18 14.60 -14.33 13.16
CA ILE A 18 15.71 -13.40 12.94
C ILE A 18 16.65 -13.36 14.15
N ILE A 19 16.12 -13.47 15.38
CA ILE A 19 16.91 -13.42 16.61
C ILE A 19 17.60 -14.75 16.89
N THR A 20 16.94 -15.89 16.62
CA THR A 20 17.42 -17.22 17.04
C THR A 20 18.29 -17.93 16.00
N LEU A 21 18.33 -17.48 14.75
CA LEU A 21 19.06 -18.14 13.67
C LEU A 21 20.01 -17.19 12.92
N PRO A 22 21.19 -16.88 13.54
CA PRO A 22 22.16 -15.95 12.93
C PRO A 22 22.59 -16.32 11.51
N ASN A 23 22.65 -17.61 11.19
CA ASN A 23 23.07 -18.10 9.87
C ASN A 23 21.99 -17.97 8.78
N LEU A 24 20.75 -17.69 9.14
CA LEU A 24 19.64 -17.40 8.21
C LEU A 24 19.55 -15.93 7.83
N LYS A 25 20.35 -15.04 8.43
CA LYS A 25 20.35 -13.61 8.09
C LYS A 25 20.42 -13.36 6.58
N GLY A 26 21.21 -14.10 5.85
CA GLY A 26 21.33 -13.93 4.40
C GLY A 26 20.09 -14.35 3.61
N MET A 27 19.43 -15.43 4.00
CA MET A 27 18.24 -15.95 3.32
C MET A 27 16.99 -15.12 3.69
N LEU A 28 16.79 -14.84 4.97
CA LEU A 28 15.66 -14.05 5.47
C LEU A 28 15.77 -12.57 5.07
N TYR A 29 16.97 -12.04 4.94
CA TYR A 29 17.19 -10.69 4.46
C TYR A 29 16.76 -10.51 3.00
N LYS A 30 16.82 -11.56 2.17
CA LYS A 30 16.34 -11.55 0.79
C LYS A 30 14.81 -11.58 0.69
N SER A 31 14.10 -12.05 1.72
CA SER A 31 12.64 -12.22 1.76
C SER A 31 11.92 -11.27 2.71
N ARG A 32 12.50 -10.10 3.03
CA ARG A 32 11.83 -9.07 3.85
C ARG A 32 10.57 -8.48 3.22
N ARG A 33 10.30 -8.83 1.99
CA ARG A 33 9.17 -8.31 1.23
C ARG A 33 8.00 -9.27 1.29
N ARG A 34 6.83 -8.72 1.51
CA ARG A 34 5.57 -9.43 1.29
C ARG A 34 5.42 -9.77 -0.19
N LEU A 35 4.60 -10.76 -0.50
CA LEU A 35 4.36 -11.14 -1.90
C LEU A 35 3.81 -9.95 -2.71
N THR A 36 2.89 -9.15 -2.14
CA THR A 36 2.36 -7.96 -2.82
C THR A 36 3.44 -6.93 -3.18
N GLU A 37 4.48 -6.79 -2.35
CA GLU A 37 5.61 -5.88 -2.63
C GLU A 37 6.51 -6.42 -3.74
N ILE A 38 6.64 -7.75 -3.83
CA ILE A 38 7.35 -8.43 -4.93
C ILE A 38 6.56 -8.25 -6.22
N GLU A 39 5.25 -8.48 -6.21
CA GLU A 39 4.38 -8.30 -7.36
C GLU A 39 4.37 -6.85 -7.86
N ALA A 40 4.24 -5.88 -6.95
CA ALA A 40 4.31 -4.46 -7.32
C ALA A 40 5.64 -4.10 -7.98
N LYS A 41 6.76 -4.62 -7.42
CA LYS A 41 8.10 -4.44 -7.99
C LYS A 41 8.21 -5.03 -9.40
N ASN A 42 7.71 -6.24 -9.59
CA ASN A 42 7.83 -6.94 -10.87
C ASN A 42 6.98 -6.28 -11.96
N LYS A 43 5.86 -5.67 -11.58
CA LYS A 43 4.94 -5.03 -12.55
C LYS A 43 5.32 -3.60 -12.88
N ILE A 44 5.59 -2.77 -11.87
CA ILE A 44 5.72 -1.32 -12.08
C ILE A 44 6.80 -0.70 -11.21
N HIS A 45 6.69 -0.82 -9.87
CA HIS A 45 7.56 -0.10 -8.95
C HIS A 45 7.65 -0.80 -7.59
N SER A 46 8.84 -0.74 -7.00
CA SER A 46 9.14 -1.39 -5.72
C SER A 46 8.75 -0.51 -4.54
N PRO A 47 7.79 -0.90 -3.71
CA PRO A 47 7.56 -0.23 -2.44
C PRO A 47 8.70 -0.47 -1.47
N SER A 48 8.83 0.36 -0.45
CA SER A 48 9.67 0.06 0.72
C SER A 48 9.11 -1.16 1.44
N PRO A 49 9.96 -2.08 1.92
CA PRO A 49 9.49 -3.25 2.65
C PRO A 49 8.78 -2.84 3.94
N THR A 50 7.56 -3.34 4.16
CA THR A 50 6.78 -3.06 5.38
C THR A 50 7.53 -3.42 6.68
N PHE A 51 8.47 -4.34 6.62
CA PHE A 51 9.30 -4.73 7.78
C PHE A 51 10.55 -3.88 7.99
N ASN A 52 10.77 -2.86 7.16
CA ASN A 52 11.86 -1.94 7.37
C ASN A 52 11.45 -0.92 8.46
N CYS A 53 11.92 -1.16 9.69
CA CYS A 53 11.58 -0.32 10.84
C CYS A 53 12.62 0.76 11.14
N VAL A 54 13.79 0.74 10.47
CA VAL A 54 14.92 1.61 10.76
C VAL A 54 15.60 2.06 9.47
N GLY A 55 16.04 3.31 9.42
CA GLY A 55 16.79 3.87 8.31
C GLY A 55 15.92 4.47 7.20
N PRO A 56 16.53 4.89 6.08
CA PRO A 56 15.82 5.48 4.96
C PRO A 56 14.72 4.54 4.42
N GLY A 57 13.51 5.09 4.21
CA GLY A 57 12.35 4.32 3.77
C GLY A 57 11.76 3.38 4.84
N ALA A 58 12.00 3.69 6.14
CA ALA A 58 11.44 2.95 7.26
C ALA A 58 9.93 3.20 7.38
N VAL A 59 9.13 2.32 6.81
CA VAL A 59 7.65 2.36 6.88
C VAL A 59 7.08 1.43 7.96
N GLY A 60 7.91 0.61 8.59
CA GLY A 60 7.46 -0.42 9.52
C GLY A 60 6.83 0.13 10.80
N THR A 61 7.34 1.22 11.34
CA THR A 61 6.74 1.89 12.53
C THR A 61 5.38 2.47 12.21
N GLY A 62 5.21 3.12 11.06
CA GLY A 62 3.92 3.60 10.58
C GLY A 62 2.94 2.44 10.34
N SER A 63 3.41 1.33 9.77
CA SER A 63 2.62 0.11 9.59
C SER A 63 2.13 -0.47 10.91
N LEU A 64 2.97 -0.50 11.94
CA LEU A 64 2.57 -0.95 13.29
C LEU A 64 1.50 -0.03 13.91
N ALA A 65 1.65 1.29 13.77
CA ALA A 65 0.64 2.25 14.22
C ALA A 65 -0.68 2.07 13.48
N GLY A 66 -0.64 1.96 12.14
CA GLY A 66 -1.80 1.70 11.30
C GLY A 66 -2.53 0.41 11.66
N MET A 67 -1.81 -0.67 11.96
CA MET A 67 -2.41 -1.93 12.41
C MET A 67 -3.20 -1.78 13.71
N ARG A 68 -2.76 -0.93 14.65
CA ARG A 68 -3.53 -0.65 15.87
C ARG A 68 -4.86 0.04 15.55
N VAL A 69 -4.85 0.99 14.63
CA VAL A 69 -6.06 1.67 14.16
C VAL A 69 -7.00 0.67 13.48
N LEU A 70 -6.48 -0.16 12.59
CA LEU A 70 -7.28 -1.20 11.93
C LEU A 70 -7.88 -2.18 12.94
N ASN A 71 -7.14 -2.57 13.98
CA ASN A 71 -7.68 -3.40 15.04
C ASN A 71 -8.85 -2.74 15.79
N PHE A 72 -8.78 -1.45 16.02
CA PHE A 72 -9.91 -0.69 16.61
C PHE A 72 -11.13 -0.64 15.67
N LEU A 73 -10.89 -0.54 14.36
CA LEU A 73 -11.94 -0.39 13.35
C LEU A 73 -12.55 -1.72 12.88
N LYS A 74 -11.96 -2.86 13.16
CA LYS A 74 -12.30 -4.19 12.60
C LYS A 74 -13.77 -4.60 12.68
N ASN A 75 -14.50 -4.12 13.69
CA ASN A 75 -15.91 -4.42 13.88
C ASN A 75 -16.82 -3.35 13.22
N LYS A 76 -16.27 -2.23 12.78
CA LYS A 76 -16.99 -1.10 12.20
C LYS A 76 -16.95 -1.09 10.68
N ILE A 77 -15.80 -1.47 10.10
CA ILE A 77 -15.56 -1.48 8.66
C ILE A 77 -14.93 -2.81 8.24
N ASN A 78 -15.03 -3.11 6.95
CA ASN A 78 -14.27 -4.22 6.39
C ASN A 78 -12.81 -3.81 6.17
N ILE A 79 -11.89 -4.73 6.43
CA ILE A 79 -10.45 -4.53 6.17
C ILE A 79 -10.05 -5.55 5.13
N TRP A 80 -9.90 -5.11 3.90
CA TRP A 80 -9.49 -5.97 2.80
C TRP A 80 -7.97 -6.22 2.83
N PRO A 81 -7.49 -7.41 2.49
CA PRO A 81 -8.20 -8.61 2.05
C PRO A 81 -8.56 -9.59 3.19
N PHE A 82 -8.48 -9.17 4.45
CA PHE A 82 -8.67 -10.04 5.61
C PHE A 82 -10.12 -10.48 5.80
N ASN A 83 -11.09 -9.59 5.49
CA ASN A 83 -12.51 -9.90 5.60
C ASN A 83 -13.10 -10.23 4.23
N ASN A 84 -13.82 -11.35 4.14
CA ASN A 84 -14.44 -11.80 2.88
C ASN A 84 -15.74 -11.06 2.52
N SER A 85 -16.19 -10.10 3.31
CA SER A 85 -17.52 -9.51 3.19
C SER A 85 -17.57 -8.27 2.30
N ILE A 86 -16.94 -8.32 1.10
CA ILE A 86 -17.14 -7.31 0.04
C ILE A 86 -18.62 -7.16 -0.32
N LEU A 87 -19.45 -8.17 -0.04
CA LEU A 87 -20.89 -8.19 -0.30
C LEU A 87 -21.74 -7.45 0.75
N GLN A 88 -21.18 -7.05 1.88
CA GLN A 88 -21.89 -6.23 2.86
C GLN A 88 -21.72 -4.77 2.50
N LYS A 89 -22.80 -3.99 2.49
CA LYS A 89 -22.85 -2.52 2.26
C LYS A 89 -22.07 -1.72 3.32
N LYS A 90 -20.85 -2.13 3.66
CA LYS A 90 -19.98 -1.46 4.63
C LYS A 90 -18.79 -0.84 3.92
N SER A 91 -18.29 0.25 4.47
CA SER A 91 -17.01 0.83 4.03
C SER A 91 -15.89 -0.20 4.11
N VAL A 92 -14.96 -0.12 3.18
CA VAL A 92 -13.81 -1.02 3.09
C VAL A 92 -12.54 -0.22 3.22
N ALA A 93 -11.66 -0.59 4.16
CA ALA A 93 -10.30 -0.09 4.21
C ALA A 93 -9.41 -0.96 3.34
N VAL A 94 -8.57 -0.34 2.52
CA VAL A 94 -7.57 -0.98 1.67
C VAL A 94 -6.20 -0.38 1.90
N GLU A 95 -5.15 -1.15 1.68
CA GLU A 95 -3.78 -0.63 1.65
C GLU A 95 -3.52 0.03 0.31
N ILE A 96 -2.96 1.24 0.31
CA ILE A 96 -2.63 1.99 -0.88
C ILE A 96 -1.11 2.14 -1.04
N PHE A 97 -0.67 2.32 -2.29
CA PHE A 97 0.71 2.67 -2.61
C PHE A 97 0.71 3.76 -3.71
N PRO A 98 0.67 5.05 -3.32
CA PRO A 98 0.47 6.17 -4.25
C PRO A 98 1.49 6.20 -5.40
N THR A 99 2.78 5.99 -5.09
CA THR A 99 3.83 5.93 -6.13
C THR A 99 3.54 4.86 -7.20
N TYR A 100 2.95 3.73 -6.82
CA TYR A 100 2.54 2.70 -7.78
C TYR A 100 1.45 3.25 -8.71
N TYR A 101 0.49 3.99 -8.19
CA TYR A 101 -0.61 4.55 -8.97
C TYR A 101 -0.13 5.62 -9.95
N PHE A 102 0.76 6.51 -9.53
CA PHE A 102 1.39 7.44 -10.46
C PHE A 102 2.12 6.71 -11.59
N ARG A 103 2.92 5.71 -11.24
CA ARG A 103 3.68 4.92 -12.23
C ARG A 103 2.78 4.10 -13.14
N TYR A 104 1.68 3.57 -12.63
CA TYR A 104 0.66 2.87 -13.42
C TYR A 104 0.04 3.81 -14.47
N ALA A 105 -0.17 5.06 -14.13
CA ALA A 105 -0.60 6.11 -15.06
C ALA A 105 0.52 6.63 -15.97
N GLY A 106 1.72 6.05 -15.95
CA GLY A 106 2.86 6.48 -16.74
C GLY A 106 3.56 7.74 -16.22
N VAL A 107 3.23 8.20 -15.01
CA VAL A 107 3.75 9.45 -14.45
C VAL A 107 4.93 9.19 -13.52
N LYS A 108 5.97 10.00 -13.66
CA LYS A 108 7.17 9.97 -12.81
C LYS A 108 7.32 11.31 -12.08
N PRO A 109 7.82 11.30 -10.82
CA PRO A 109 8.12 12.54 -10.13
C PRO A 109 9.27 13.26 -10.81
N GLU A 110 9.26 14.58 -10.72
CA GLU A 110 10.39 15.41 -11.11
C GLU A 110 11.38 15.52 -9.97
N LYS A 111 12.66 15.52 -10.32
CA LYS A 111 13.73 15.58 -9.31
C LYS A 111 13.60 16.89 -8.51
N ASN A 112 13.60 16.79 -7.19
CA ASN A 112 13.49 17.89 -6.22
C ASN A 112 12.16 18.66 -6.20
N ILE A 113 11.21 18.33 -7.08
CA ILE A 113 9.90 19.00 -7.18
C ILE A 113 8.78 18.04 -6.80
N GLY A 114 8.96 16.75 -7.12
CA GLY A 114 7.94 15.72 -6.94
C GLY A 114 6.92 15.71 -8.07
N TYR A 115 5.63 15.78 -7.73
CA TYR A 115 4.55 15.80 -8.71
C TYR A 115 3.96 17.20 -8.82
N ALA A 116 4.31 17.91 -9.88
CA ALA A 116 3.68 19.18 -10.24
C ALA A 116 2.23 18.98 -10.70
N LEU A 117 1.43 20.05 -10.74
CA LEU A 117 0.00 20.00 -11.05
C LEU A 117 -0.31 19.34 -12.40
N ASP A 118 0.52 19.57 -13.40
CA ASP A 118 0.39 18.94 -14.73
C ASP A 118 0.56 17.40 -14.65
N LYS A 119 1.48 16.92 -13.82
CA LYS A 119 1.71 15.49 -13.58
C LYS A 119 0.53 14.85 -12.83
N ILE A 120 -0.02 15.55 -11.85
CA ILE A 120 -1.22 15.11 -11.16
C ILE A 120 -2.38 15.02 -12.15
N ASN A 121 -2.60 16.05 -12.97
CA ASN A 121 -3.65 16.07 -13.97
C ASN A 121 -3.47 14.99 -15.05
N GLN A 122 -2.23 14.68 -15.44
CA GLN A 122 -1.93 13.55 -16.33
C GLN A 122 -2.37 12.23 -15.70
N ALA A 123 -2.07 12.01 -14.41
CA ALA A 123 -2.51 10.80 -13.70
C ALA A 123 -4.04 10.75 -13.57
N LEU A 124 -4.68 11.86 -13.23
CA LEU A 124 -6.14 11.96 -13.14
C LEU A 124 -6.83 11.62 -14.47
N SER A 125 -6.32 12.15 -15.57
CA SER A 125 -6.81 11.84 -16.92
C SER A 125 -6.73 10.36 -17.23
N HIS A 126 -5.62 9.69 -16.88
CA HIS A 126 -5.46 8.24 -17.04
C HIS A 126 -6.56 7.46 -16.31
N TYR A 127 -6.96 7.91 -15.12
CA TYR A 127 -8.02 7.29 -14.32
C TYR A 127 -9.44 7.77 -14.69
N GLY A 128 -9.60 8.53 -15.76
CA GLY A 128 -10.89 9.05 -16.22
C GLY A 128 -11.49 10.07 -15.24
N CYS A 129 -10.67 10.88 -14.61
CA CYS A 129 -11.05 11.99 -13.76
C CYS A 129 -10.82 13.32 -14.45
N ASN A 130 -11.57 14.35 -14.05
CA ASN A 130 -11.35 15.72 -14.51
C ASN A 130 -10.04 16.26 -13.94
N SER A 131 -9.46 17.21 -14.68
CA SER A 131 -8.29 17.97 -14.21
C SER A 131 -8.66 18.86 -13.02
N LEU A 132 -7.70 19.08 -12.15
CA LEU A 132 -7.81 20.06 -11.07
C LEU A 132 -7.75 21.48 -11.62
N PRO A 133 -8.38 22.46 -10.96
CA PRO A 133 -8.29 23.87 -11.31
C PRO A 133 -6.83 24.36 -11.28
N LYS A 134 -6.52 25.34 -12.14
CA LYS A 134 -5.14 25.86 -12.25
C LYS A 134 -4.71 26.73 -11.07
N ASP A 135 -5.66 27.26 -10.34
CA ASP A 135 -5.48 28.14 -9.17
C ASP A 135 -5.32 27.38 -7.86
N ILE A 136 -5.42 26.04 -7.90
CA ILE A 136 -5.24 25.23 -6.71
C ILE A 136 -3.75 25.07 -6.41
N THR A 137 -3.37 25.33 -5.18
CA THR A 137 -2.03 25.03 -4.67
C THR A 137 -2.03 23.61 -4.14
N ILE A 138 -1.34 22.73 -4.85
CA ILE A 138 -1.19 21.32 -4.48
C ILE A 138 0.29 20.97 -4.59
N GLY A 139 0.71 20.14 -3.69
CA GLY A 139 2.07 19.68 -3.63
C GLY A 139 2.85 20.40 -2.54
N GLY A 140 4.04 20.02 -2.41
CA GLY A 140 4.96 20.46 -1.38
C GLY A 140 5.99 19.35 -1.22
N PRO A 141 6.95 19.52 -0.36
CA PRO A 141 8.00 18.54 -0.16
C PRO A 141 7.46 17.16 0.27
N ASP A 142 6.32 17.15 0.95
CA ASP A 142 5.72 15.91 1.48
C ASP A 142 4.74 15.25 0.52
N GLN A 143 4.22 15.96 -0.48
CA GLN A 143 3.35 15.47 -1.56
C GLN A 143 2.09 14.72 -1.12
N ASP A 144 1.70 14.83 0.15
CA ASP A 144 0.57 14.09 0.72
C ASP A 144 -0.74 14.38 -0.02
N ASP A 145 -0.96 15.64 -0.46
CA ASP A 145 -2.13 16.03 -1.22
C ASP A 145 -2.18 15.34 -2.58
N ALA A 146 -1.06 15.31 -3.30
CA ALA A 146 -0.94 14.64 -4.58
C ALA A 146 -1.17 13.13 -4.46
N ASP A 147 -0.59 12.53 -3.42
CA ASP A 147 -0.75 11.11 -3.10
C ASP A 147 -2.20 10.78 -2.77
N ALA A 148 -2.88 11.61 -1.98
CA ALA A 148 -4.28 11.41 -1.62
C ALA A 148 -5.21 11.51 -2.85
N ILE A 149 -5.03 12.53 -3.68
CA ILE A 149 -5.87 12.78 -4.86
C ILE A 149 -5.72 11.66 -5.88
N VAL A 150 -4.49 11.30 -6.25
CA VAL A 150 -4.25 10.26 -7.24
C VAL A 150 -4.64 8.88 -6.70
N SER A 151 -4.45 8.62 -5.41
CA SER A 151 -4.93 7.37 -4.79
C SER A 151 -6.44 7.26 -4.83
N ALA A 152 -7.18 8.35 -4.57
CA ALA A 152 -8.64 8.34 -4.65
C ALA A 152 -9.12 8.03 -6.08
N ALA A 153 -8.51 8.64 -7.10
CA ALA A 153 -8.80 8.37 -8.50
C ALA A 153 -8.48 6.91 -8.88
N ALA A 154 -7.32 6.41 -8.47
CA ALA A 154 -6.90 5.04 -8.71
C ALA A 154 -7.82 4.02 -8.02
N MET A 155 -8.21 4.27 -6.76
CA MET A 155 -9.14 3.39 -6.05
C MET A 155 -10.50 3.33 -6.75
N ARG A 156 -11.03 4.47 -7.22
CA ARG A 156 -12.26 4.48 -8.03
C ARG A 156 -12.11 3.64 -9.30
N TYR A 157 -10.99 3.77 -10.00
CA TYR A 157 -10.68 3.01 -11.22
C TYR A 157 -10.57 1.52 -10.93
N PHE A 158 -9.72 1.12 -9.99
CA PHE A 158 -9.45 -0.27 -9.66
C PHE A 158 -10.64 -0.97 -8.99
N SER A 159 -11.49 -0.26 -8.24
CA SER A 159 -12.66 -0.86 -7.59
C SER A 159 -13.67 -1.45 -8.58
N ASN A 160 -13.71 -0.93 -9.81
CA ASN A 160 -14.54 -1.44 -10.89
C ASN A 160 -13.94 -2.69 -11.57
N ASN A 161 -12.69 -3.04 -11.30
CA ASN A 161 -12.04 -4.20 -11.85
C ASN A 161 -12.10 -5.38 -10.86
N ARG A 162 -12.85 -6.43 -11.21
CA ARG A 162 -12.99 -7.63 -10.35
C ARG A 162 -11.66 -8.29 -10.02
N ASN A 163 -10.67 -8.21 -10.90
CA ASN A 163 -9.35 -8.82 -10.67
C ASN A 163 -8.61 -8.16 -9.51
N CYS A 164 -8.85 -6.87 -9.25
CA CYS A 164 -8.24 -6.17 -8.11
C CYS A 164 -8.70 -6.72 -6.75
N TRP A 165 -9.90 -7.32 -6.71
CA TRP A 165 -10.48 -7.92 -5.52
C TRP A 165 -10.12 -9.39 -5.34
N ASN A 166 -9.65 -10.04 -6.41
CA ASN A 166 -9.28 -11.46 -6.41
C ASN A 166 -7.77 -11.63 -6.25
N VAL A 167 -7.33 -11.77 -5.03
CA VAL A 167 -5.90 -11.84 -4.67
C VAL A 167 -5.52 -13.22 -4.12
N PRO A 168 -4.24 -13.59 -4.17
CA PRO A 168 -3.77 -14.90 -3.70
C PRO A 168 -4.15 -15.18 -2.23
N LYS A 169 -4.33 -16.44 -1.86
CA LYS A 169 -4.72 -16.84 -0.49
C LYS A 169 -3.75 -16.33 0.58
N VAL A 170 -2.47 -16.16 0.26
CA VAL A 170 -1.44 -15.64 1.17
C VAL A 170 -1.74 -14.20 1.61
N SER A 171 -2.46 -13.42 0.80
CA SER A 171 -2.86 -12.05 1.11
C SER A 171 -3.68 -11.94 2.41
N LYS A 172 -4.40 -13.00 2.78
CA LYS A 172 -5.13 -13.06 4.07
C LYS A 172 -4.22 -13.10 5.29
N LYS A 173 -2.93 -13.35 5.11
CA LYS A 173 -1.91 -13.35 6.17
C LYS A 173 -1.03 -12.11 6.14
N GLU A 174 -0.71 -11.63 4.94
CA GLU A 174 0.28 -10.56 4.71
C GLU A 174 -0.35 -9.20 4.41
N GLY A 175 -1.65 -9.14 4.10
CA GLY A 175 -2.25 -7.98 3.47
C GLY A 175 -1.93 -7.91 1.98
N TRP A 176 -2.49 -6.92 1.29
CA TRP A 176 -2.28 -6.74 -0.14
C TRP A 176 -2.44 -5.29 -0.53
N ILE A 177 -1.55 -4.76 -1.37
CA ILE A 177 -1.68 -3.42 -1.93
C ILE A 177 -2.79 -3.44 -2.98
N PHE A 178 -3.83 -2.62 -2.80
CA PHE A 178 -4.96 -2.56 -3.71
C PHE A 178 -4.53 -2.06 -5.09
N GLY A 179 -5.01 -2.71 -6.15
CA GLY A 179 -4.62 -2.41 -7.53
C GLY A 179 -3.38 -3.16 -8.04
N VAL A 180 -2.68 -3.92 -7.19
CA VAL A 180 -1.64 -4.86 -7.60
C VAL A 180 -2.30 -6.22 -7.86
N TYR A 181 -2.48 -6.64 -9.14
CA TYR A 181 -3.17 -7.87 -9.53
C TYR A 181 -2.55 -8.50 -10.78
#